data_0dfe5f29e13ace653fdb831141a7601f
#
_entry.id   0dfe5f29e13ace653fdb831141a7601f
#
_cell.length_a   1.000
_cell.length_b   1.000
_cell.length_c   1.000
_cell.angle_alpha   90.00
_cell.angle_beta   90.00
_cell.angle_gamma   90.00
#
_symmetry.space_group_name_H-M   'P 1'
#
loop_
_entity.id
_entity.type
_entity.pdbx_description
1 polymer ?
#
loop_
_entity_poly.entity_id
_entity_poly.type
_entity_poly.pdbx_seq_one_letter_code
_entity_poly.pdbx_strand_id
1 'polypeptide(L)'
;CKTKACFNDNLKGCNRATFVNGEEMIFEYSIEGRARDKCEVVVELLQGELNNADSEKLEHQKMICMLPLNVVMDPESDIGACHGELKEGLQDLIIRNLHTYLVQNLGKLNLEMLNSPLVKG
;
A
#
# COMPACT_ATOMS: atom_id res chain seq x y z
N CYS A 1 9.74 16.49 -2.05
CA CYS A 1 10.86 15.56 -2.29
C CYS A 1 10.79 14.95 -3.67
N LYS A 2 11.94 14.81 -4.30
CA LYS A 2 12.06 14.17 -5.62
C LYS A 2 12.63 12.76 -5.54
N THR A 3 13.14 12.37 -4.38
CA THR A 3 13.76 11.06 -4.20
C THR A 3 13.15 10.35 -2.99
N LYS A 4 13.22 9.02 -3.02
CA LYS A 4 12.79 8.19 -1.90
C LYS A 4 13.63 8.50 -0.65
N ALA A 5 14.93 8.74 -0.81
CA ALA A 5 15.81 9.09 0.30
C ALA A 5 15.37 10.37 0.99
N CYS A 6 15.01 11.41 0.22
CA CYS A 6 14.50 12.66 0.78
C CYS A 6 13.22 12.40 1.58
N PHE A 7 12.30 11.63 1.03
CA PHE A 7 11.04 11.32 1.69
C PHE A 7 11.27 10.54 2.99
N ASN A 8 12.15 9.54 2.95
CA ASN A 8 12.46 8.72 4.13
C ASN A 8 13.08 9.56 5.24
N ASP A 9 13.97 10.49 4.90
CA ASP A 9 14.57 11.39 5.89
C ASP A 9 13.51 12.25 6.57
N ASN A 10 12.57 12.78 5.80
CA ASN A 10 11.48 13.59 6.36
C ASN A 10 10.48 12.72 7.15
N LEU A 11 10.22 11.50 6.72
CA LEU A 11 9.32 10.59 7.41
C LEU A 11 9.89 10.20 8.78
N LYS A 12 11.19 9.98 8.86
CA LYS A 12 11.86 9.65 10.11
C LYS A 12 11.62 10.71 11.19
N GLY A 13 11.68 11.99 10.80
CA GLY A 13 11.40 13.10 11.71
C GLY A 13 9.94 13.54 11.72
N CYS A 14 9.11 12.92 10.91
CA CYS A 14 7.72 13.33 10.69
C CYS A 14 7.60 14.79 10.28
N ASN A 15 8.48 15.23 9.38
CA ASN A 15 8.50 16.58 8.84
C ASN A 15 7.63 16.65 7.58
N ARG A 16 6.95 17.76 7.39
CA ARG A 16 6.10 17.95 6.22
C ARG A 16 6.88 17.79 4.93
N ALA A 17 6.41 16.92 4.06
CA ALA A 17 7.00 16.70 2.74
C ALA A 17 6.01 15.94 1.88
N THR A 18 6.14 16.10 0.56
CA THR A 18 5.36 15.32 -0.41
C THR A 18 6.29 14.57 -1.33
N PHE A 19 5.85 13.43 -1.80
CA PHE A 19 6.63 12.58 -2.70
C PHE A 19 5.69 11.80 -3.61
N VAL A 20 6.00 11.77 -4.90
CA VAL A 20 5.25 11.00 -5.89
C VAL A 20 6.11 9.80 -6.28
N ASN A 21 5.56 8.61 -6.17
CA ASN A 21 6.28 7.36 -6.46
C ASN A 21 5.35 6.30 -7.03
N GLY A 22 5.93 5.42 -7.82
CA GLY A 22 5.24 4.27 -8.37
C GLY A 22 5.70 3.95 -9.78
N GLU A 23 5.46 2.72 -10.19
CA GLU A 23 5.75 2.26 -11.55
C GLU A 23 4.43 2.01 -12.29
N GLU A 24 3.69 0.98 -11.89
CA GLU A 24 2.41 0.64 -12.50
C GLU A 24 1.29 1.52 -11.94
N MET A 25 1.27 1.68 -10.62
CA MET A 25 0.35 2.60 -9.94
C MET A 25 1.17 3.74 -9.34
N ILE A 26 0.70 4.96 -9.52
CA ILE A 26 1.42 6.16 -9.07
C ILE A 26 0.69 6.76 -7.87
N PHE A 27 1.39 6.88 -6.77
CA PHE A 27 0.87 7.43 -5.52
C PHE A 27 1.57 8.73 -5.15
N GLU A 28 0.82 9.63 -4.52
CA GLU A 28 1.39 10.80 -3.85
C GLU A 28 1.30 10.59 -2.36
N TYR A 29 2.44 10.73 -1.68
CA TYR A 29 2.56 10.62 -0.24
C TYR A 29 2.78 12.02 0.34
N SER A 30 1.97 12.39 1.33
CA SER A 30 2.08 13.69 1.99
C SER A 30 2.20 13.49 3.49
N ILE A 31 3.37 13.82 4.04
CA ILE A 31 3.57 13.80 5.49
C ILE A 31 2.93 15.07 6.04
N GLU A 32 1.86 14.91 6.82
CA GLU A 32 1.10 16.04 7.37
C GLU A 32 1.68 16.53 8.70
N GLY A 33 2.36 15.66 9.44
CA GLY A 33 2.96 15.98 10.73
C GLY A 33 2.53 15.02 11.80
N ARG A 34 2.90 15.35 13.04
CA ARG A 34 2.55 14.51 14.19
C ARG A 34 1.09 14.68 14.58
N ALA A 35 0.45 13.56 14.83
CA ALA A 35 -0.89 13.51 15.41
C ALA A 35 -0.80 12.58 16.63
N ARG A 36 -0.73 13.17 17.80
CA ARG A 36 -0.47 12.47 19.07
C ARG A 36 0.92 11.80 19.01
N ASP A 37 0.99 10.47 19.15
CA ASP A 37 2.23 9.69 19.15
C ASP A 37 2.51 9.03 17.80
N LYS A 38 1.82 9.47 16.75
CA LYS A 38 1.94 8.92 15.40
C LYS A 38 2.30 9.99 14.38
N CYS A 39 2.81 9.56 13.24
CA CYS A 39 3.04 10.42 12.09
C CYS A 39 1.90 10.22 11.10
N GLU A 40 1.20 11.31 10.78
CA GLU A 40 0.07 11.25 9.84
C GLU A 40 0.59 11.42 8.42
N VAL A 41 0.32 10.43 7.57
CA VAL A 41 0.69 10.45 6.15
C VAL A 41 -0.56 10.22 5.32
N VAL A 42 -0.83 11.14 4.41
CA VAL A 42 -1.95 11.00 3.47
C VAL A 42 -1.40 10.41 2.17
N VAL A 43 -2.07 9.39 1.66
CA VAL A 43 -1.70 8.73 0.41
C VAL A 43 -2.86 8.89 -0.56
N GLU A 44 -2.57 9.42 -1.74
CA GLU A 44 -3.55 9.55 -2.82
C GLU A 44 -3.09 8.73 -4.02
N LEU A 45 -3.99 8.00 -4.64
CA LEU A 45 -3.69 7.33 -5.89
C LEU A 45 -3.89 8.34 -7.03
N LEU A 46 -2.80 8.69 -7.71
CA LEU A 46 -2.86 9.62 -8.85
C LEU A 46 -3.19 8.92 -10.15
N GLN A 47 -2.69 7.71 -10.34
CA GLN A 47 -2.91 6.95 -11.56
C GLN A 47 -2.97 5.47 -11.24
N GLY A 48 -4.04 4.82 -11.67
CA GLY A 48 -4.19 3.36 -11.59
C GLY A 48 -3.37 2.66 -12.67
N GLU A 49 -3.30 1.35 -12.54
CA GLU A 49 -2.60 0.50 -13.50
C GLU A 49 -3.33 0.54 -14.86
N LEU A 50 -2.57 0.64 -15.94
CA LEU A 50 -3.13 0.64 -17.30
C LEU A 50 -3.90 -0.66 -17.57
N ASN A 51 -5.05 -0.52 -18.24
CA ASN A 51 -5.93 -1.64 -18.58
C ASN A 51 -6.49 -2.40 -17.37
N ASN A 52 -6.45 -1.77 -16.19
CA ASN A 52 -7.06 -2.35 -14.98
C ASN A 52 -8.15 -1.41 -14.48
N ALA A 53 -9.40 -1.70 -14.88
CA ALA A 53 -10.54 -0.87 -14.54
C ALA A 53 -10.76 -0.77 -13.02
N ASP A 54 -10.44 -1.82 -12.27
CA ASP A 54 -10.61 -1.82 -10.82
C ASP A 54 -9.65 -0.83 -10.15
N SER A 55 -8.40 -0.74 -10.61
CA SER A 55 -7.46 0.24 -10.08
C SER A 55 -7.78 1.64 -10.56
N GLU A 56 -8.30 1.80 -11.78
CA GLU A 56 -8.69 3.11 -12.31
C GLU A 56 -9.81 3.74 -11.48
N LYS A 57 -10.72 2.94 -10.94
CA LYS A 57 -11.80 3.44 -10.09
C LYS A 57 -11.31 4.05 -8.79
N LEU A 58 -10.09 3.74 -8.39
CA LEU A 58 -9.50 4.24 -7.15
C LEU A 58 -8.73 5.54 -7.35
N GLU A 59 -8.59 6.00 -8.60
CA GLU A 59 -7.85 7.24 -8.87
C GLU A 59 -8.46 8.42 -8.13
N HIS A 60 -7.58 9.21 -7.52
CA HIS A 60 -7.92 10.37 -6.69
C HIS A 60 -8.57 10.05 -5.34
N GLN A 61 -8.70 8.78 -5.00
CA GLN A 61 -9.08 8.40 -3.64
C GLN A 61 -7.88 8.50 -2.71
N LYS A 62 -8.15 8.75 -1.44
CA LYS A 62 -7.13 8.98 -0.42
C LYS A 62 -7.30 8.04 0.76
N MET A 63 -6.19 7.80 1.44
CA MET A 63 -6.20 7.14 2.74
C MET A 63 -5.27 7.90 3.68
N ILE A 64 -5.58 7.85 4.96
CA ILE A 64 -4.76 8.48 6.00
C ILE A 64 -4.12 7.36 6.79
N CYS A 65 -2.78 7.38 6.85
CA CYS A 65 -2.00 6.35 7.52
C CYS A 65 -1.35 6.94 8.77
N MET A 66 -1.56 6.30 9.90
CA MET A 66 -1.01 6.71 11.19
C MET A 66 0.20 5.81 11.49
N LEU A 67 1.38 6.29 11.13
CA LEU A 67 2.61 5.50 11.25
C LEU A 67 3.32 5.77 12.56
N PRO A 68 4.10 4.80 13.10
CA PRO A 68 4.91 5.05 14.27
C PRO A 68 5.94 6.15 14.02
N LEU A 69 6.27 6.92 15.06
CA LEU A 69 7.32 7.93 14.97
C LEU A 69 8.70 7.27 14.87
N ASN A 70 9.62 7.92 14.17
CA ASN A 70 11.02 7.49 14.02
C ASN A 70 11.19 6.16 13.28
N VAL A 71 10.15 5.73 12.54
CA VAL A 71 10.21 4.51 11.72
C VAL A 71 10.06 4.90 10.26
N VAL A 72 10.91 4.34 9.42
CA VAL A 72 10.83 4.53 7.97
C VAL A 72 10.21 3.27 7.37
N MET A 73 9.01 3.44 6.79
CA MET A 73 8.30 2.33 6.15
C MET A 73 7.38 2.88 5.07
N ASP A 74 7.08 2.05 4.10
CA ASP A 74 6.07 2.42 3.09
C ASP A 74 4.69 2.31 3.74
N PRO A 75 3.84 3.34 3.62
CA PRO A 75 2.49 3.30 4.23
C PRO A 75 1.69 2.07 3.80
N GLU A 76 1.78 1.68 2.55
CA GLU A 76 1.04 0.54 2.02
C GLU A 76 1.53 -0.82 2.57
N SER A 77 2.72 -0.88 3.15
CA SER A 77 3.23 -2.12 3.77
C SER A 77 2.55 -2.41 5.10
N ASP A 78 1.91 -1.41 5.70
CA ASP A 78 1.10 -1.57 6.92
C ASP A 78 -0.25 -0.90 6.70
N ILE A 79 -1.00 -1.43 5.75
CA ILE A 79 -2.29 -0.85 5.37
C ILE A 79 -3.32 -0.89 6.50
N GLY A 80 -3.10 -1.75 7.49
CA GLY A 80 -3.93 -1.79 8.69
C GLY A 80 -3.85 -0.52 9.54
N ALA A 81 -2.75 0.23 9.40
CA ALA A 81 -2.59 1.53 10.07
C ALA A 81 -3.27 2.67 9.31
N CYS A 82 -3.88 2.39 8.17
CA CYS A 82 -4.52 3.38 7.31
C CYS A 82 -6.04 3.28 7.39
N HIS A 83 -6.71 4.38 7.05
CA HIS A 83 -8.16 4.41 6.92
C HIS A 83 -8.56 5.35 5.77
N GLY A 84 -9.76 5.15 5.21
CA GLY A 84 -10.27 5.94 4.11
C GLY A 84 -10.65 5.09 2.90
N GLU A 85 -11.23 5.73 1.89
CA GLU A 85 -11.72 5.03 0.71
C GLU A 85 -10.62 4.30 -0.04
N LEU A 86 -9.44 4.91 -0.17
CA LEU A 86 -8.35 4.28 -0.88
C LEU A 86 -7.89 3.00 -0.17
N LYS A 87 -7.83 3.01 1.17
CA LYS A 87 -7.47 1.82 1.94
C LYS A 87 -8.41 0.66 1.66
N GLU A 88 -9.71 0.92 1.70
CA GLU A 88 -10.71 -0.11 1.44
C GLU A 88 -10.62 -0.63 0.01
N GLY A 89 -10.44 0.26 -0.96
CA GLY A 89 -10.29 -0.10 -2.36
C GLY A 89 -9.05 -0.92 -2.63
N LEU A 90 -7.91 -0.56 -2.01
CA LEU A 90 -6.67 -1.30 -2.16
C LEU A 90 -6.77 -2.70 -1.55
N GLN A 91 -7.39 -2.83 -0.39
CA GLN A 91 -7.60 -4.13 0.24
C GLN A 91 -8.45 -5.04 -0.65
N ASP A 92 -9.53 -4.49 -1.21
CA ASP A 92 -10.38 -5.23 -2.13
C ASP A 92 -9.62 -5.66 -3.39
N LEU A 93 -8.80 -4.78 -3.94
CA LEU A 93 -7.99 -5.06 -5.11
C LEU A 93 -6.96 -6.16 -4.83
N ILE A 94 -6.32 -6.12 -3.68
CA ILE A 94 -5.36 -7.14 -3.26
C ILE A 94 -6.04 -8.51 -3.14
N ILE A 95 -7.22 -8.55 -2.53
CA ILE A 95 -7.99 -9.80 -2.37
C ILE A 95 -8.37 -10.37 -3.73
N ARG A 96 -8.84 -9.54 -4.66
CA ARG A 96 -9.21 -9.99 -6.01
C ARG A 96 -8.02 -10.52 -6.78
N ASN A 97 -6.88 -9.83 -6.70
CA ASN A 97 -5.66 -10.28 -7.37
C ASN A 97 -5.17 -11.61 -6.83
N LEU A 98 -5.23 -11.79 -5.51
CA LEU A 98 -4.86 -13.05 -4.89
C LEU A 98 -5.81 -14.17 -5.33
N HIS A 99 -7.10 -13.91 -5.37
CA HIS A 99 -8.09 -14.88 -5.84
C HIS A 99 -7.81 -15.31 -7.29
N THR A 100 -7.54 -14.36 -8.16
CA THR A 100 -7.20 -14.63 -9.56
C THR A 100 -5.95 -15.50 -9.67
N TYR A 101 -4.92 -15.16 -8.89
CA TYR A 101 -3.69 -15.94 -8.85
C TYR A 101 -3.95 -17.38 -8.41
N LEU A 102 -4.75 -17.57 -7.36
CA LEU A 102 -5.08 -18.90 -6.86
C LEU A 102 -5.83 -19.74 -7.90
N VAL A 103 -6.80 -19.13 -8.59
CA VAL A 103 -7.57 -19.82 -9.62
C VAL A 103 -6.67 -20.24 -10.79
N GLN A 104 -5.80 -19.35 -11.23
CA GLN A 104 -4.89 -19.64 -12.37
C GLN A 104 -3.84 -20.69 -12.04
N ASN A 105 -3.47 -20.82 -10.77
CA ASN A 105 -2.38 -21.70 -10.36
C ASN A 105 -2.86 -22.85 -9.46
N LEU A 106 -4.15 -23.13 -9.46
CA LEU A 106 -4.74 -24.08 -8.51
C LEU A 106 -4.09 -25.47 -8.56
N GLY A 107 -3.88 -26.03 -9.74
CA GLY A 107 -3.25 -27.33 -9.89
C GLY A 107 -1.84 -27.37 -9.31
N LYS A 108 -1.04 -26.38 -9.65
CA LYS A 108 0.34 -26.25 -9.15
C LYS A 108 0.35 -26.03 -7.65
N LEU A 109 -0.52 -25.15 -7.15
CA LEU A 109 -0.61 -24.86 -5.72
C LEU A 109 -1.02 -26.12 -4.93
N ASN A 110 -1.96 -26.89 -5.45
CA ASN A 110 -2.38 -28.13 -4.79
C ASN A 110 -1.22 -29.10 -4.64
N LEU A 111 -0.41 -29.26 -5.66
CA LEU A 111 0.78 -30.13 -5.59
C LEU A 111 1.79 -29.60 -4.56
N GLU A 112 2.05 -28.31 -4.55
CA GLU A 112 2.96 -27.69 -3.59
C GLU A 112 2.43 -27.79 -2.18
N MET A 113 1.14 -27.56 -1.98
CA MET A 113 0.50 -27.64 -0.67
C MET A 113 0.48 -29.05 -0.11
N LEU A 114 0.28 -30.06 -0.95
CA LEU A 114 0.31 -31.46 -0.52
C LEU A 114 1.69 -31.86 -0.02
N ASN A 115 2.73 -31.23 -0.53
CA ASN A 115 4.12 -31.48 -0.13
C ASN A 115 4.61 -30.51 0.94
N SER A 116 3.76 -29.57 1.38
CA SER A 116 4.11 -28.57 2.38
C SER A 116 3.73 -29.02 3.78
N PRO A 117 4.61 -28.89 4.78
CA PRO A 117 4.29 -29.20 6.17
C PRO A 117 3.10 -28.40 6.70
N LEU A 118 2.87 -27.20 6.18
CA LEU A 118 1.77 -26.33 6.61
C LEU A 118 0.40 -26.91 6.27
N VAL A 119 0.31 -27.68 5.18
CA VAL A 119 -0.96 -28.28 4.75
C VAL A 119 -1.24 -29.61 5.44
N LYS A 120 -0.18 -30.29 5.85
CA LYS A 120 -0.29 -31.60 6.52
C LYS A 120 -0.56 -31.48 8.02
N GLY A 121 -0.42 -30.28 8.55
CA GLY A 121 -0.61 -30.02 9.99
C GLY A 121 -2.06 -29.89 10.47
#